data_9fa6eb716b69cc5e6fc8480285ecfe26
#
_entry.id   9fa6eb716b69cc5e6fc8480285ecfe26
#
_cell.length_a   1.000
_cell.length_b   1.000
_cell.length_c   1.000
_cell.angle_alpha   90.00
_cell.angle_beta   90.00
_cell.angle_gamma   90.00
#
_symmetry.space_group_name_H-M   'P 1'
#
loop_
_entity.id
_entity.type
_entity.pdbx_description
1 polymer ?
#
loop_
_entity_poly.entity_id
_entity_poly.type
_entity_poly.pdbx_seq_one_letter_code
_entity_poly.pdbx_strand_id
1 'polypeptide(L)'
;MNSTYLNQDNFLSQFNGFWDQAAQRALQLFFYTKFFPIFSLLFGLGISMQALRLIEKEEYTYTFFARRMFGLLLFGVLHILLLWSGDVLHIYAILGFFVPLLLRLPGRLLLLSALILLIYPSYDPILEHIFNSLGVLPGSMIETYDAASVREVIREQGFVSQLSLRLAEYKANLPMLLGFLAPLAFSMFLLGLYLGKKKWHTALEELAEKIMHPMLILFLITNGYRLLFLFVLPGLDFYRDPGVRPLLIKAMVVSDVFMGLFYLWLIGWLWKYEVTRRILSPLRYAGRMALTNYLFQSVIGVFLFTSFGLGLYETLSPSQTLIIAILIFVVQVLLSRWWLTFFRYGPLEWIWRCFSYREILSLRRVKIKTIQR
;
A
#
# COMPACT_ATOMS: atom_id res chain seq x y z
N MET A 1 9.96 8.33 5.91
CA MET A 1 11.41 8.24 6.15
C MET A 1 12.05 9.55 6.63
N ASN A 2 11.50 10.74 6.32
CA ASN A 2 12.03 12.02 6.87
C ASN A 2 11.74 12.20 8.37
N SER A 3 10.81 11.45 8.94
CA SER A 3 10.58 11.28 10.36
C SER A 3 10.07 9.87 10.64
N THR A 4 10.34 9.34 11.82
CA THR A 4 9.70 8.11 12.31
C THR A 4 8.36 8.45 12.94
N TYR A 5 7.48 7.46 13.10
CA TYR A 5 6.20 7.68 13.77
C TYR A 5 6.36 8.08 15.25
N LEU A 6 7.47 7.73 15.89
CA LEU A 6 7.82 8.12 17.25
C LEU A 6 8.02 9.62 17.42
N ASN A 7 8.49 10.29 16.37
CA ASN A 7 8.86 11.70 16.41
C ASN A 7 8.04 12.57 15.47
N GLN A 8 7.02 11.99 14.83
CA GLN A 8 6.28 12.67 13.77
C GLN A 8 5.57 13.94 14.25
N ASP A 9 4.94 13.91 15.42
CA ASP A 9 4.19 15.05 15.94
C ASP A 9 5.13 16.20 16.33
N ASN A 10 6.26 15.88 16.98
CA ASN A 10 7.29 16.88 17.32
C ASN A 10 7.94 17.46 16.06
N PHE A 11 8.19 16.64 15.05
CA PHE A 11 8.72 17.08 13.77
C PHE A 11 7.74 18.02 13.06
N LEU A 12 6.47 17.63 12.95
CA LEU A 12 5.45 18.42 12.24
C LEU A 12 5.15 19.74 12.95
N SER A 13 5.22 19.79 14.29
CA SER A 13 4.99 21.02 15.07
C SER A 13 6.04 22.10 14.84
N GLN A 14 7.22 21.76 14.31
CA GLN A 14 8.28 22.72 13.98
C GLN A 14 7.98 23.52 12.71
N PHE A 15 7.05 23.05 11.85
CA PHE A 15 6.77 23.64 10.55
C PHE A 15 5.36 24.24 10.49
N ASN A 16 5.26 25.51 10.86
CA ASN A 16 3.99 26.26 10.91
C ASN A 16 3.77 27.17 9.68
N GLY A 17 4.66 27.10 8.68
CA GLY A 17 4.53 27.88 7.45
C GLY A 17 3.32 27.46 6.62
N PHE A 18 2.71 28.41 5.89
CA PHE A 18 1.52 28.18 5.06
C PHE A 18 1.71 26.99 4.09
N TRP A 19 2.83 26.92 3.38
CA TRP A 19 3.09 25.84 2.41
C TRP A 19 3.27 24.48 3.07
N ASP A 20 3.86 24.43 4.25
CA ASP A 20 4.05 23.17 4.99
C ASP A 20 2.72 22.65 5.53
N GLN A 21 1.89 23.53 6.08
CA GLN A 21 0.54 23.16 6.50
C GLN A 21 -0.33 22.74 5.29
N ALA A 22 -0.26 23.47 4.17
CA ALA A 22 -0.97 23.11 2.95
C ALA A 22 -0.55 21.73 2.42
N ALA A 23 0.77 21.44 2.41
CA ALA A 23 1.29 20.13 2.00
C ALA A 23 0.79 19.01 2.91
N GLN A 24 0.84 19.20 4.25
CA GLN A 24 0.32 18.23 5.21
C GLN A 24 -1.18 17.98 5.01
N ARG A 25 -1.98 19.05 4.86
CA ARG A 25 -3.43 18.93 4.63
C ARG A 25 -3.75 18.24 3.31
N ALA A 26 -3.01 18.57 2.24
CA ALA A 26 -3.17 17.91 0.96
C ALA A 26 -2.87 16.40 1.06
N LEU A 27 -1.79 16.00 1.75
CA LEU A 27 -1.48 14.60 1.99
C LEU A 27 -2.57 13.89 2.79
N GLN A 28 -3.07 14.52 3.87
CA GLN A 28 -4.15 13.99 4.68
C GLN A 28 -5.45 13.82 3.89
N LEU A 29 -5.84 14.81 3.09
CA LEU A 29 -7.09 14.80 2.35
C LEU A 29 -7.07 13.81 1.18
N PHE A 30 -5.97 13.75 0.41
CA PHE A 30 -5.97 13.06 -0.87
C PHE A 30 -5.17 11.74 -0.88
N PHE A 31 -4.20 11.55 0.03
CA PHE A 31 -3.26 10.44 -0.07
C PHE A 31 -3.34 9.44 1.09
N TYR A 32 -3.30 9.91 2.34
CA TYR A 32 -3.21 9.01 3.49
C TYR A 32 -4.38 8.03 3.55
N THR A 33 -4.07 6.77 3.87
CA THR A 33 -4.99 5.65 4.04
C THR A 33 -5.75 5.17 2.79
N LYS A 34 -5.77 5.93 1.67
CA LYS A 34 -6.59 5.61 0.49
C LYS A 34 -5.93 4.63 -0.48
N PHE A 35 -4.63 4.72 -0.63
CA PHE A 35 -3.91 3.90 -1.62
C PHE A 35 -3.68 2.46 -1.15
N PHE A 36 -3.51 2.24 0.15
CA PHE A 36 -3.34 0.89 0.69
C PHE A 36 -4.52 -0.04 0.37
N PRO A 37 -5.79 0.35 0.57
CA PRO A 37 -6.94 -0.43 0.13
C PRO A 37 -6.99 -0.67 -1.38
N ILE A 38 -6.64 0.34 -2.19
CA ILE A 38 -6.59 0.22 -3.65
C ILE A 38 -5.60 -0.88 -4.07
N PHE A 39 -4.36 -0.82 -3.56
CA PHE A 39 -3.34 -1.82 -3.87
C PHE A 39 -3.74 -3.20 -3.39
N SER A 40 -4.34 -3.30 -2.21
CA SER A 40 -4.86 -4.56 -1.66
C SER A 40 -5.94 -5.17 -2.57
N LEU A 41 -6.90 -4.37 -3.00
CA LEU A 41 -7.97 -4.81 -3.92
C LEU A 41 -7.41 -5.28 -5.26
N LEU A 42 -6.50 -4.50 -5.85
CA LEU A 42 -5.87 -4.85 -7.13
C LEU A 42 -4.99 -6.10 -7.02
N PHE A 43 -4.36 -6.33 -5.86
CA PHE A 43 -3.59 -7.54 -5.60
C PHE A 43 -4.50 -8.78 -5.56
N GLY A 44 -5.60 -8.73 -4.80
CA GLY A 44 -6.60 -9.79 -4.76
C GLY A 44 -7.24 -10.07 -6.12
N LEU A 45 -7.57 -9.01 -6.87
CA LEU A 45 -8.06 -9.10 -8.25
C LEU A 45 -7.03 -9.77 -9.17
N GLY A 46 -5.75 -9.39 -9.06
CA GLY A 46 -4.66 -9.97 -9.85
C GLY A 46 -4.47 -11.46 -9.59
N ILE A 47 -4.51 -11.90 -8.33
CA ILE A 47 -4.49 -13.33 -7.98
C ILE A 47 -5.70 -14.05 -8.58
N SER A 48 -6.90 -13.48 -8.44
CA SER A 48 -8.13 -14.05 -8.99
C SER A 48 -8.04 -14.24 -10.50
N MET A 49 -7.67 -13.20 -11.24
CA MET A 49 -7.53 -13.25 -12.70
C MET A 49 -6.49 -14.28 -13.16
N GLN A 50 -5.36 -14.36 -12.44
CA GLN A 50 -4.32 -15.33 -12.76
C GLN A 50 -4.78 -16.76 -12.48
N ALA A 51 -5.44 -16.99 -11.35
CA ALA A 51 -5.93 -18.30 -10.97
C ALA A 51 -7.02 -18.80 -11.92
N LEU A 52 -7.98 -17.95 -12.30
CA LEU A 52 -9.02 -18.30 -13.25
C LEU A 52 -8.44 -18.68 -14.62
N ARG A 53 -7.44 -17.95 -15.12
CA ARG A 53 -6.74 -18.28 -16.37
C ARG A 53 -6.02 -19.63 -16.30
N LEU A 54 -5.41 -19.96 -15.16
CA LEU A 54 -4.74 -21.25 -14.97
C LEU A 54 -5.74 -22.40 -14.85
N ILE A 55 -6.90 -22.16 -14.24
CA ILE A 55 -8.01 -23.13 -14.19
C ILE A 55 -8.55 -23.41 -15.61
N GLU A 56 -8.78 -22.36 -16.40
CA GLU A 56 -9.25 -22.48 -17.79
C GLU A 56 -8.26 -23.26 -18.69
N LYS A 57 -6.96 -23.27 -18.35
CA LYS A 57 -5.91 -24.01 -19.04
C LYS A 57 -5.58 -25.39 -18.42
N GLU A 58 -6.27 -25.76 -17.36
CA GLU A 58 -5.97 -26.96 -16.56
C GLU A 58 -4.55 -26.99 -15.95
N GLU A 59 -3.90 -25.81 -15.86
CA GLU A 59 -2.55 -25.64 -15.31
C GLU A 59 -2.55 -25.15 -13.85
N TYR A 60 -3.72 -25.07 -13.20
CA TYR A 60 -3.83 -24.55 -11.85
C TYR A 60 -3.16 -25.46 -10.84
N THR A 61 -2.17 -24.88 -10.11
CA THR A 61 -1.57 -25.54 -8.97
C THR A 61 -1.42 -24.54 -7.81
N TYR A 62 -1.77 -24.96 -6.61
CA TYR A 62 -1.54 -24.15 -5.42
C TYR A 62 -0.06 -23.86 -5.19
N THR A 63 0.82 -24.80 -5.51
CA THR A 63 2.27 -24.66 -5.36
C THR A 63 2.85 -23.49 -6.17
N PHE A 64 2.27 -23.16 -7.32
CA PHE A 64 2.64 -21.97 -8.08
C PHE A 64 2.38 -20.68 -7.28
N PHE A 65 1.18 -20.55 -6.69
CA PHE A 65 0.82 -19.41 -5.87
C PHE A 65 1.64 -19.36 -4.57
N ALA A 66 1.88 -20.51 -3.94
CA ALA A 66 2.72 -20.59 -2.74
C ALA A 66 4.14 -20.09 -3.02
N ARG A 67 4.78 -20.51 -4.11
CA ARG A 67 6.09 -19.97 -4.51
C ARG A 67 6.05 -18.48 -4.79
N ARG A 68 5.02 -18.02 -5.47
CA ARG A 68 4.83 -16.61 -5.77
C ARG A 68 4.73 -15.78 -4.49
N MET A 69 3.97 -16.23 -3.50
CA MET A 69 3.85 -15.56 -2.21
C MET A 69 5.13 -15.66 -1.39
N PHE A 70 5.81 -16.81 -1.41
CA PHE A 70 7.11 -16.96 -0.75
C PHE A 70 8.17 -16.00 -1.30
N GLY A 71 8.25 -15.86 -2.63
CA GLY A 71 9.14 -14.86 -3.24
C GLY A 71 8.81 -13.42 -2.81
N LEU A 72 7.51 -13.09 -2.70
CA LEU A 72 7.08 -11.78 -2.22
C LEU A 72 7.39 -11.58 -0.74
N LEU A 73 7.22 -12.63 0.08
CA LEU A 73 7.58 -12.62 1.50
C LEU A 73 9.08 -12.35 1.68
N LEU A 74 9.92 -12.99 0.87
CA LEU A 74 11.36 -12.76 0.91
C LEU A 74 11.71 -11.30 0.60
N PHE A 75 11.09 -10.70 -0.43
CA PHE A 75 11.27 -9.27 -0.70
C PHE A 75 10.80 -8.40 0.48
N GLY A 76 9.65 -8.69 1.09
CA GLY A 76 9.15 -7.95 2.25
C GLY A 76 10.07 -8.05 3.47
N VAL A 77 10.56 -9.26 3.79
CA VAL A 77 11.50 -9.46 4.90
C VAL A 77 12.82 -8.72 4.65
N LEU A 78 13.39 -8.85 3.45
CA LEU A 78 14.60 -8.11 3.09
C LEU A 78 14.38 -6.59 3.13
N HIS A 79 13.21 -6.11 2.73
CA HIS A 79 12.85 -4.70 2.81
C HIS A 79 12.81 -4.19 4.26
N ILE A 80 12.21 -4.96 5.19
CA ILE A 80 12.19 -4.62 6.62
C ILE A 80 13.62 -4.57 7.18
N LEU A 81 14.42 -5.59 6.90
CA LEU A 81 15.76 -5.71 7.47
C LEU A 81 16.74 -4.68 6.92
N LEU A 82 16.68 -4.41 5.62
CA LEU A 82 17.70 -3.62 4.94
C LEU A 82 17.31 -2.15 4.73
N LEU A 83 16.02 -1.85 4.57
CA LEU A 83 15.57 -0.53 4.12
C LEU A 83 14.65 0.17 5.10
N TRP A 84 13.46 -0.41 5.40
CA TRP A 84 12.43 0.29 6.16
C TRP A 84 11.48 -0.65 6.89
N SER A 85 11.21 -0.37 8.19
CA SER A 85 10.33 -1.14 9.06
C SER A 85 8.85 -1.18 8.61
N GLY A 86 8.38 -0.16 7.89
CA GLY A 86 6.98 0.00 7.44
C GLY A 86 6.63 -0.75 6.15
N ASP A 87 7.10 -2.01 5.98
CA ASP A 87 6.79 -2.82 4.80
C ASP A 87 5.37 -3.36 4.81
N VAL A 88 4.76 -3.45 3.64
CA VAL A 88 3.45 -4.07 3.41
C VAL A 88 3.52 -5.36 2.59
N LEU A 89 4.64 -5.64 1.90
CA LEU A 89 4.77 -6.80 1.02
C LEU A 89 4.68 -8.11 1.79
N HIS A 90 5.27 -8.18 2.98
CA HIS A 90 5.22 -9.37 3.83
C HIS A 90 3.78 -9.70 4.28
N ILE A 91 2.98 -8.67 4.64
CA ILE A 91 1.55 -8.85 4.97
C ILE A 91 0.81 -9.37 3.74
N TYR A 92 1.03 -8.76 2.56
CA TYR A 92 0.41 -9.20 1.31
C TYR A 92 0.79 -10.64 0.96
N ALA A 93 2.04 -11.01 1.21
CA ALA A 93 2.50 -12.38 0.98
C ALA A 93 1.82 -13.37 1.92
N ILE A 94 1.80 -13.09 3.23
CA ILE A 94 1.16 -13.95 4.25
C ILE A 94 -0.34 -14.12 3.93
N LEU A 95 -1.06 -13.03 3.74
CA LEU A 95 -2.48 -13.07 3.40
C LEU A 95 -2.73 -13.71 2.02
N GLY A 96 -1.83 -13.45 1.07
CA GLY A 96 -1.88 -13.98 -0.27
C GLY A 96 -1.77 -15.50 -0.37
N PHE A 97 -1.16 -16.18 0.61
CA PHE A 97 -1.19 -17.65 0.69
C PHE A 97 -2.61 -18.20 0.84
N PHE A 98 -3.50 -17.48 1.50
CA PHE A 98 -4.87 -17.94 1.75
C PHE A 98 -5.80 -17.65 0.57
N VAL A 99 -5.57 -16.58 -0.20
CA VAL A 99 -6.48 -16.13 -1.26
C VAL A 99 -6.78 -17.22 -2.31
N PRO A 100 -5.81 -17.99 -2.83
CA PRO A 100 -6.10 -19.06 -3.80
C PRO A 100 -6.97 -20.18 -3.23
N LEU A 101 -6.90 -20.45 -1.92
CA LEU A 101 -7.73 -21.47 -1.26
C LEU A 101 -9.20 -21.05 -1.22
N LEU A 102 -9.45 -19.73 -1.16
CA LEU A 102 -10.80 -19.15 -1.09
C LEU A 102 -11.49 -19.03 -2.47
N LEU A 103 -10.81 -19.38 -3.56
CA LEU A 103 -11.39 -19.36 -4.91
C LEU A 103 -12.66 -20.24 -5.02
N ARG A 104 -12.74 -21.32 -4.26
CA ARG A 104 -13.88 -22.26 -4.27
C ARG A 104 -15.11 -21.71 -3.56
N LEU A 105 -14.95 -20.71 -2.69
CA LEU A 105 -16.05 -20.15 -1.93
C LEU A 105 -17.06 -19.44 -2.84
N PRO A 106 -18.37 -19.49 -2.53
CA PRO A 106 -19.38 -18.75 -3.26
C PRO A 106 -19.14 -17.25 -3.17
N GLY A 107 -19.44 -16.51 -4.25
CA GLY A 107 -19.18 -15.06 -4.29
C GLY A 107 -19.89 -14.28 -3.19
N ARG A 108 -21.10 -14.70 -2.78
CA ARG A 108 -21.83 -14.07 -1.67
C ARG A 108 -21.07 -14.17 -0.34
N LEU A 109 -20.44 -15.31 -0.08
CA LEU A 109 -19.65 -15.51 1.14
C LEU A 109 -18.37 -14.65 1.12
N LEU A 110 -17.69 -14.56 -0.03
CA LEU A 110 -16.52 -13.69 -0.19
C LEU A 110 -16.87 -12.23 0.09
N LEU A 111 -17.99 -11.75 -0.47
CA LEU A 111 -18.45 -10.37 -0.26
C LEU A 111 -18.83 -10.12 1.20
N LEU A 112 -19.60 -11.04 1.82
CA LEU A 112 -20.00 -10.92 3.21
C LEU A 112 -18.79 -10.90 4.14
N SER A 113 -17.83 -11.81 3.95
CA SER A 113 -16.59 -11.84 4.73
C SER A 113 -15.77 -10.56 4.55
N ALA A 114 -15.68 -10.03 3.31
CA ALA A 114 -15.01 -8.76 3.06
C ALA A 114 -15.67 -7.61 3.82
N LEU A 115 -17.01 -7.52 3.81
CA LEU A 115 -17.74 -6.47 4.51
C LEU A 115 -17.61 -6.60 6.04
N ILE A 116 -17.69 -7.81 6.60
CA ILE A 116 -17.50 -8.04 8.03
C ILE A 116 -16.12 -7.57 8.46
N LEU A 117 -15.07 -7.97 7.74
CA LEU A 117 -13.69 -7.55 8.03
C LEU A 117 -13.50 -6.04 7.89
N LEU A 118 -14.17 -5.40 6.95
CA LEU A 118 -14.08 -3.95 6.77
C LEU A 118 -14.79 -3.17 7.87
N ILE A 119 -16.01 -3.61 8.25
CA ILE A 119 -16.89 -2.85 9.14
C ILE A 119 -16.59 -3.13 10.61
N TYR A 120 -16.10 -4.32 10.98
CA TYR A 120 -15.82 -4.65 12.37
C TYR A 120 -14.95 -3.58 13.04
N PRO A 121 -15.42 -2.96 14.13
CA PRO A 121 -14.82 -1.72 14.63
C PRO A 121 -13.47 -1.91 15.31
N SER A 122 -13.23 -3.06 15.94
CA SER A 122 -12.05 -3.24 16.75
C SER A 122 -11.55 -4.68 16.72
N TYR A 123 -10.27 -4.85 16.40
CA TYR A 123 -9.53 -6.11 16.56
C TYR A 123 -8.56 -6.05 17.73
N ASP A 124 -8.37 -4.86 18.34
CA ASP A 124 -7.38 -4.60 19.36
C ASP A 124 -7.54 -5.49 20.60
N PRO A 125 -8.76 -5.69 21.20
CA PRO A 125 -8.92 -6.56 22.35
C PRO A 125 -8.49 -8.01 22.08
N ILE A 126 -8.74 -8.50 20.86
CA ILE A 126 -8.37 -9.86 20.46
C ILE A 126 -6.85 -9.98 20.40
N LEU A 127 -6.19 -8.99 19.78
CA LEU A 127 -4.72 -8.96 19.66
C LEU A 127 -4.05 -8.77 21.01
N GLU A 128 -4.56 -7.87 21.84
CA GLU A 128 -4.06 -7.66 23.19
C GLU A 128 -4.10 -8.97 24.01
N HIS A 129 -5.22 -9.69 23.93
CA HIS A 129 -5.31 -11.00 24.56
C HIS A 129 -4.28 -12.00 24.02
N ILE A 130 -4.09 -12.04 22.70
CA ILE A 130 -3.09 -12.92 22.07
C ILE A 130 -1.66 -12.53 22.51
N PHE A 131 -1.30 -11.25 22.45
CA PHE A 131 0.03 -10.79 22.84
C PHE A 131 0.31 -11.06 24.33
N ASN A 132 -0.66 -10.78 25.21
CA ASN A 132 -0.52 -11.08 26.63
C ASN A 132 -0.38 -12.58 26.90
N SER A 133 -1.13 -13.43 26.20
CA SER A 133 -1.05 -14.88 26.32
C SER A 133 0.32 -15.44 25.86
N LEU A 134 0.96 -14.76 24.91
CA LEU A 134 2.28 -15.12 24.39
C LEU A 134 3.42 -14.47 25.19
N GLY A 135 3.13 -13.63 26.18
CA GLY A 135 4.15 -12.86 26.93
C GLY A 135 4.91 -11.85 26.06
N VAL A 136 4.28 -11.38 24.97
CA VAL A 136 4.89 -10.43 24.05
C VAL A 136 4.39 -9.03 24.39
N LEU A 137 5.33 -8.12 24.65
CA LEU A 137 5.06 -6.69 24.85
C LEU A 137 5.59 -5.90 23.64
N PRO A 138 4.74 -5.61 22.63
CA PRO A 138 5.21 -5.00 21.38
C PRO A 138 5.91 -3.67 21.56
N GLY A 139 5.45 -2.85 22.51
CA GLY A 139 6.01 -1.52 22.80
C GLY A 139 7.34 -1.52 23.59
N SER A 140 7.68 -2.59 24.30
CA SER A 140 8.78 -2.58 25.25
C SER A 140 10.17 -2.23 24.66
N MET A 141 10.43 -2.63 23.40
CA MET A 141 11.71 -2.36 22.75
C MET A 141 11.82 -0.90 22.26
N ILE A 142 10.71 -0.26 21.99
CA ILE A 142 10.69 1.12 21.47
C ILE A 142 10.80 2.14 22.61
N GLU A 143 10.40 1.76 23.82
CA GLU A 143 10.52 2.60 25.03
C GLU A 143 11.98 2.95 25.35
N THR A 144 12.93 2.16 24.84
CA THR A 144 14.38 2.45 24.98
C THR A 144 14.86 3.59 24.07
N TYR A 145 14.04 4.03 23.11
CA TYR A 145 14.38 5.07 22.14
C TYR A 145 13.54 6.33 22.40
N ASP A 146 14.21 7.41 22.71
CA ASP A 146 13.63 8.75 22.67
C ASP A 146 13.90 9.44 21.31
N ALA A 147 13.32 10.62 21.11
CA ALA A 147 13.46 11.35 19.85
C ALA A 147 14.92 11.72 19.50
N ALA A 148 15.76 11.95 20.52
CA ALA A 148 17.16 12.32 20.32
C ALA A 148 17.99 11.11 19.91
N SER A 149 17.84 9.98 20.60
CA SER A 149 18.51 8.72 20.27
C SER A 149 18.11 8.17 18.89
N VAL A 150 16.82 8.29 18.51
CA VAL A 150 16.38 7.94 17.15
C VAL A 150 17.08 8.79 16.09
N ARG A 151 17.20 10.10 16.32
CA ARG A 151 17.88 11.02 15.40
C ARG A 151 19.36 10.66 15.26
N GLU A 152 20.04 10.42 16.38
CA GLU A 152 21.44 10.00 16.39
C GLU A 152 21.66 8.68 15.64
N VAL A 153 20.84 7.66 15.94
CA VAL A 153 20.93 6.34 15.26
C VAL A 153 20.78 6.49 13.76
N ILE A 154 19.81 7.28 13.29
CA ILE A 154 19.53 7.40 11.84
C ILE A 154 20.58 8.26 11.13
N ARG A 155 21.03 9.35 11.73
CA ARG A 155 21.93 10.31 11.08
C ARG A 155 23.41 9.99 11.22
N GLU A 156 23.82 9.30 12.27
CA GLU A 156 25.23 9.20 12.67
C GLU A 156 25.72 7.76 12.83
N GLN A 157 24.81 6.83 13.16
CA GLN A 157 25.22 5.45 13.47
C GLN A 157 25.20 4.52 12.24
N GLY A 158 25.89 3.37 12.40
CA GLY A 158 26.03 2.39 11.35
C GLY A 158 24.85 1.43 11.18
N PHE A 159 25.01 0.45 10.31
CA PHE A 159 23.96 -0.50 9.90
C PHE A 159 23.35 -1.28 11.06
N VAL A 160 24.16 -1.77 12.01
CA VAL A 160 23.67 -2.61 13.12
C VAL A 160 22.71 -1.84 14.03
N SER A 161 23.06 -0.60 14.39
CA SER A 161 22.21 0.25 15.23
C SER A 161 20.91 0.62 14.51
N GLN A 162 20.98 0.94 13.22
CA GLN A 162 19.80 1.21 12.41
C GLN A 162 18.92 -0.04 12.20
N LEU A 163 19.51 -1.23 12.09
CA LEU A 163 18.77 -2.48 12.05
C LEU A 163 18.05 -2.74 13.37
N SER A 164 18.74 -2.53 14.52
CA SER A 164 18.11 -2.67 15.84
C SER A 164 16.93 -1.73 16.02
N LEU A 165 17.05 -0.46 15.62
CA LEU A 165 15.94 0.50 15.62
C LEU A 165 14.79 0.03 14.72
N ARG A 166 15.07 -0.40 13.48
CA ARG A 166 14.02 -0.91 12.56
C ARG A 166 13.27 -2.12 13.13
N LEU A 167 13.98 -3.04 13.79
CA LEU A 167 13.34 -4.19 14.43
C LEU A 167 12.49 -3.78 15.64
N ALA A 168 12.94 -2.81 16.43
CA ALA A 168 12.16 -2.24 17.53
C ALA A 168 10.90 -1.56 17.02
N GLU A 169 11.00 -0.70 15.99
CA GLU A 169 9.86 -0.07 15.33
C GLU A 169 8.89 -1.11 14.73
N TYR A 170 9.40 -2.14 14.05
CA TYR A 170 8.56 -3.19 13.47
C TYR A 170 7.76 -3.92 14.56
N LYS A 171 8.39 -4.31 15.66
CA LYS A 171 7.71 -4.97 16.78
C LYS A 171 6.66 -4.07 17.43
N ALA A 172 7.00 -2.80 17.67
CA ALA A 172 6.06 -1.84 18.25
C ALA A 172 4.85 -1.58 17.33
N ASN A 173 5.01 -1.72 16.01
CA ASN A 173 3.94 -1.58 15.03
C ASN A 173 3.09 -2.86 14.83
N LEU A 174 3.44 -3.99 15.44
CA LEU A 174 2.68 -5.25 15.28
C LEU A 174 1.18 -5.11 15.57
N PRO A 175 0.74 -4.40 16.63
CA PRO A 175 -0.69 -4.19 16.86
C PRO A 175 -1.37 -3.49 15.69
N MET A 176 -0.79 -2.43 15.15
CA MET A 176 -1.32 -1.73 13.98
C MET A 176 -1.29 -2.61 12.73
N LEU A 177 -0.21 -3.37 12.51
CA LEU A 177 -0.06 -4.26 11.36
C LEU A 177 -1.12 -5.36 11.37
N LEU A 178 -1.33 -6.01 12.51
CA LEU A 178 -2.23 -7.16 12.64
C LEU A 178 -3.67 -6.77 12.95
N GLY A 179 -3.88 -5.69 13.73
CA GLY A 179 -5.22 -5.23 14.14
C GLY A 179 -5.89 -4.29 13.14
N PHE A 180 -5.10 -3.60 12.32
CA PHE A 180 -5.64 -2.63 11.39
C PHE A 180 -5.32 -2.95 9.92
N LEU A 181 -4.03 -3.08 9.57
CA LEU A 181 -3.64 -3.22 8.16
C LEU A 181 -3.97 -4.61 7.60
N ALA A 182 -3.74 -5.69 8.36
CA ALA A 182 -4.00 -7.04 7.86
C ALA A 182 -5.49 -7.33 7.62
N PRO A 183 -6.44 -7.02 8.55
CA PRO A 183 -7.87 -7.18 8.30
C PRO A 183 -8.34 -6.33 7.12
N LEU A 184 -7.87 -5.08 7.01
CA LEU A 184 -8.21 -4.19 5.92
C LEU A 184 -7.70 -4.73 4.57
N ALA A 185 -6.44 -5.16 4.50
CA ALA A 185 -5.87 -5.77 3.31
C ALA A 185 -6.63 -7.03 2.90
N PHE A 186 -6.94 -7.89 3.88
CA PHE A 186 -7.64 -9.14 3.59
C PHE A 186 -9.08 -8.92 3.12
N SER A 187 -9.79 -7.96 3.74
CA SER A 187 -11.09 -7.49 3.24
C SER A 187 -11.02 -7.10 1.76
N MET A 188 -10.03 -6.28 1.39
CA MET A 188 -9.84 -5.83 0.02
C MET A 188 -9.40 -6.96 -0.92
N PHE A 189 -8.59 -7.93 -0.44
CA PHE A 189 -8.25 -9.13 -1.22
C PHE A 189 -9.49 -9.96 -1.56
N LEU A 190 -10.37 -10.19 -0.58
CA LEU A 190 -11.63 -10.91 -0.78
C LEU A 190 -12.55 -10.18 -1.75
N LEU A 191 -12.65 -8.86 -1.65
CA LEU A 191 -13.40 -8.05 -2.59
C LEU A 191 -12.80 -8.15 -4.01
N GLY A 192 -11.48 -8.06 -4.14
CA GLY A 192 -10.78 -8.25 -5.42
C GLY A 192 -11.01 -9.64 -6.01
N LEU A 193 -10.99 -10.69 -5.17
CA LEU A 193 -11.31 -12.07 -5.56
C LEU A 193 -12.75 -12.18 -6.06
N TYR A 194 -13.70 -11.56 -5.36
CA TYR A 194 -15.11 -11.50 -5.78
C TYR A 194 -15.29 -10.82 -7.15
N LEU A 195 -14.67 -9.66 -7.33
CA LEU A 195 -14.73 -8.91 -8.59
C LEU A 195 -14.12 -9.69 -9.77
N GLY A 196 -13.00 -10.38 -9.53
CA GLY A 196 -12.37 -11.24 -10.52
C GLY A 196 -13.26 -12.42 -10.93
N LYS A 197 -13.89 -13.10 -9.97
CA LYS A 197 -14.86 -14.20 -10.24
C LYS A 197 -16.06 -13.72 -11.05
N LYS A 198 -16.52 -12.49 -10.81
CA LYS A 198 -17.63 -11.86 -11.57
C LYS A 198 -17.20 -11.35 -12.94
N LYS A 199 -15.90 -11.43 -13.28
CA LYS A 199 -15.33 -10.91 -14.52
C LYS A 199 -15.65 -9.41 -14.78
N TRP A 200 -15.87 -8.61 -13.75
CA TRP A 200 -16.20 -7.18 -13.88
C TRP A 200 -15.11 -6.38 -14.58
N HIS A 201 -13.88 -6.86 -14.56
CA HIS A 201 -12.76 -6.27 -15.28
C HIS A 201 -12.90 -6.34 -16.82
N THR A 202 -13.82 -7.13 -17.36
CA THR A 202 -14.07 -7.23 -18.81
C THR A 202 -15.09 -6.22 -19.34
N ALA A 203 -15.87 -5.58 -18.46
CA ALA A 203 -16.93 -4.64 -18.79
C ALA A 203 -16.76 -3.28 -18.06
N LEU A 204 -15.48 -2.83 -17.90
CA LEU A 204 -15.17 -1.65 -17.10
C LEU A 204 -15.81 -0.36 -17.60
N GLU A 205 -15.90 -0.16 -18.92
CA GLU A 205 -16.46 1.07 -19.51
C GLU A 205 -17.97 1.16 -19.25
N GLU A 206 -18.71 0.10 -19.53
CA GLU A 206 -20.14 0.02 -19.28
C GLU A 206 -20.47 0.16 -17.78
N LEU A 207 -19.70 -0.55 -16.94
CA LEU A 207 -19.84 -0.47 -15.49
C LEU A 207 -19.58 0.95 -14.98
N ALA A 208 -18.54 1.62 -15.48
CA ALA A 208 -18.18 2.97 -15.05
C ALA A 208 -19.29 3.98 -15.33
N GLU A 209 -20.01 3.84 -16.43
CA GLU A 209 -21.18 4.68 -16.73
C GLU A 209 -22.36 4.37 -15.81
N LYS A 210 -22.68 3.09 -15.67
CA LYS A 210 -23.84 2.64 -14.89
C LYS A 210 -23.77 3.06 -13.41
N ILE A 211 -22.57 3.08 -12.83
CA ILE A 211 -22.38 3.43 -11.40
C ILE A 211 -21.95 4.87 -11.17
N MET A 212 -22.00 5.74 -12.17
CA MET A 212 -21.56 7.15 -12.05
C MET A 212 -22.27 7.90 -10.92
N HIS A 213 -23.61 7.89 -10.88
CA HIS A 213 -24.34 8.59 -9.84
C HIS A 213 -24.06 8.05 -8.43
N PRO A 214 -24.10 6.71 -8.18
CA PRO A 214 -23.68 6.17 -6.90
C PRO A 214 -22.25 6.57 -6.50
N MET A 215 -21.30 6.62 -7.45
CA MET A 215 -19.91 7.00 -7.16
C MET A 215 -19.78 8.49 -6.78
N LEU A 216 -20.54 9.38 -7.43
CA LEU A 216 -20.57 10.80 -7.07
C LEU A 216 -21.18 11.03 -5.69
N ILE A 217 -22.27 10.33 -5.35
CA ILE A 217 -22.88 10.39 -4.02
C ILE A 217 -21.87 9.88 -2.97
N LEU A 218 -21.21 8.77 -3.26
CA LEU A 218 -20.19 8.19 -2.40
C LEU A 218 -19.04 9.17 -2.16
N PHE A 219 -18.58 9.85 -3.21
CA PHE A 219 -17.56 10.90 -3.12
C PHE A 219 -17.98 12.04 -2.18
N LEU A 220 -19.20 12.53 -2.29
CA LEU A 220 -19.71 13.62 -1.44
C LEU A 220 -19.79 13.17 0.03
N ILE A 221 -20.34 11.99 0.30
CA ILE A 221 -20.47 11.45 1.66
C ILE A 221 -19.07 11.24 2.29
N THR A 222 -18.17 10.59 1.57
CA THR A 222 -16.84 10.25 2.11
C THR A 222 -15.98 11.49 2.35
N ASN A 223 -15.99 12.46 1.44
CA ASN A 223 -15.29 13.73 1.66
C ASN A 223 -15.95 14.58 2.74
N GLY A 224 -17.27 14.65 2.79
CA GLY A 224 -18.00 15.34 3.83
C GLY A 224 -17.65 14.81 5.21
N TYR A 225 -17.65 13.47 5.38
CA TYR A 225 -17.23 12.84 6.62
C TYR A 225 -15.76 13.12 6.96
N ARG A 226 -14.87 13.11 5.96
CA ARG A 226 -13.46 13.39 6.18
C ARG A 226 -13.21 14.81 6.63
N LEU A 227 -13.87 15.79 6.01
CA LEU A 227 -13.79 17.19 6.46
C LEU A 227 -14.33 17.34 7.88
N LEU A 228 -15.45 16.71 8.19
CA LEU A 228 -16.02 16.67 9.53
C LEU A 228 -15.01 16.07 10.53
N PHE A 229 -14.40 14.92 10.21
CA PHE A 229 -13.45 14.22 11.07
C PHE A 229 -12.18 15.04 11.33
N LEU A 230 -11.66 15.73 10.34
CA LEU A 230 -10.39 16.47 10.46
C LEU A 230 -10.55 17.87 11.09
N PHE A 231 -11.68 18.53 10.87
CA PHE A 231 -11.81 19.93 11.23
C PHE A 231 -12.87 20.23 12.28
N VAL A 232 -13.83 19.34 12.48
CA VAL A 232 -14.96 19.58 13.40
C VAL A 232 -14.91 18.65 14.60
N LEU A 233 -14.81 17.33 14.40
CA LEU A 233 -14.89 16.35 15.49
C LEU A 233 -13.84 16.53 16.58
N PRO A 234 -12.57 16.88 16.32
CA PRO A 234 -11.58 17.08 17.38
C PRO A 234 -11.92 18.19 18.39
N GLY A 235 -12.77 19.13 17.98
CA GLY A 235 -13.28 20.21 18.85
C GLY A 235 -14.46 19.85 19.73
N LEU A 236 -15.04 18.64 19.56
CA LEU A 236 -16.24 18.22 20.28
C LEU A 236 -15.88 17.27 21.42
N ASP A 237 -16.54 17.44 22.58
CA ASP A 237 -16.20 16.69 23.80
C ASP A 237 -16.39 15.18 23.64
N PHE A 238 -17.45 14.74 22.94
CA PHE A 238 -17.71 13.32 22.72
C PHE A 238 -16.65 12.62 21.87
N TYR A 239 -15.83 13.35 21.09
CA TYR A 239 -14.71 12.79 20.34
C TYR A 239 -13.63 12.20 21.27
N ARG A 240 -13.55 12.68 22.49
CA ARG A 240 -12.58 12.19 23.50
C ARG A 240 -13.08 10.97 24.26
N ASP A 241 -14.35 10.62 24.11
CA ASP A 241 -14.96 9.48 24.79
C ASP A 241 -14.29 8.16 24.30
N PRO A 242 -13.77 7.32 25.21
CA PRO A 242 -13.10 6.05 24.85
C PRO A 242 -13.99 5.06 24.12
N GLY A 243 -15.32 5.11 24.32
CA GLY A 243 -16.28 4.24 23.62
C GLY A 243 -16.65 4.75 22.24
N VAL A 244 -16.65 6.07 22.02
CA VAL A 244 -17.10 6.70 20.77
C VAL A 244 -15.93 6.87 19.77
N ARG A 245 -14.76 7.30 20.26
CA ARG A 245 -13.59 7.59 19.41
C ARG A 245 -13.17 6.44 18.49
N PRO A 246 -13.10 5.16 18.93
CA PRO A 246 -12.76 4.04 18.05
C PRO A 246 -13.77 3.87 16.89
N LEU A 247 -15.05 4.10 17.15
CA LEU A 247 -16.10 4.01 16.11
C LEU A 247 -15.94 5.12 15.06
N LEU A 248 -15.62 6.35 15.49
CA LEU A 248 -15.37 7.47 14.59
C LEU A 248 -14.13 7.24 13.74
N ILE A 249 -13.04 6.71 14.33
CA ILE A 249 -11.84 6.33 13.60
C ILE A 249 -12.16 5.22 12.60
N LYS A 250 -12.95 4.20 12.99
CA LYS A 250 -13.34 3.13 12.08
C LYS A 250 -14.19 3.64 10.92
N ALA A 251 -15.14 4.53 11.19
CA ALA A 251 -15.93 5.17 10.15
C ALA A 251 -15.04 5.97 9.18
N MET A 252 -13.97 6.62 9.67
CA MET A 252 -12.98 7.29 8.86
C MET A 252 -12.23 6.32 7.94
N VAL A 253 -11.80 5.17 8.48
CA VAL A 253 -11.13 4.12 7.69
C VAL A 253 -12.05 3.58 6.59
N VAL A 254 -13.29 3.28 6.92
CA VAL A 254 -14.29 2.82 5.94
C VAL A 254 -14.52 3.90 4.86
N SER A 255 -14.62 5.16 5.27
CA SER A 255 -14.73 6.30 4.35
C SER A 255 -13.55 6.39 3.40
N ASP A 256 -12.31 6.18 3.89
CA ASP A 256 -11.09 6.19 3.07
C ASP A 256 -11.03 5.03 2.06
N VAL A 257 -11.53 3.85 2.43
CA VAL A 257 -11.67 2.71 1.51
C VAL A 257 -12.61 3.08 0.37
N PHE A 258 -13.77 3.60 0.68
CA PHE A 258 -14.74 4.01 -0.34
C PHE A 258 -14.24 5.16 -1.21
N MET A 259 -13.47 6.09 -0.64
CA MET A 259 -12.78 7.12 -1.41
C MET A 259 -11.73 6.50 -2.36
N GLY A 260 -11.01 5.48 -1.91
CA GLY A 260 -10.11 4.70 -2.77
C GLY A 260 -10.84 4.03 -3.94
N LEU A 261 -12.02 3.43 -3.68
CA LEU A 261 -12.86 2.85 -4.74
C LEU A 261 -13.36 3.93 -5.72
N PHE A 262 -13.71 5.11 -5.22
CA PHE A 262 -14.03 6.25 -6.07
C PHE A 262 -12.85 6.66 -6.95
N TYR A 263 -11.62 6.69 -6.46
CA TYR A 263 -10.44 7.00 -7.28
C TYR A 263 -10.23 5.96 -8.39
N LEU A 264 -10.39 4.66 -8.09
CA LEU A 264 -10.33 3.62 -9.12
C LEU A 264 -11.40 3.81 -10.20
N TRP A 265 -12.64 4.08 -9.78
CA TRP A 265 -13.73 4.38 -10.71
C TRP A 265 -13.43 5.63 -11.53
N LEU A 266 -12.98 6.71 -10.92
CA LEU A 266 -12.66 7.98 -11.58
C LEU A 266 -11.58 7.80 -12.65
N ILE A 267 -10.51 7.05 -12.35
CA ILE A 267 -9.45 6.73 -13.31
C ILE A 267 -10.03 5.94 -14.49
N GLY A 268 -10.85 4.92 -14.21
CA GLY A 268 -11.53 4.11 -15.24
C GLY A 268 -12.46 4.95 -16.12
N TRP A 269 -13.24 5.85 -15.52
CA TRP A 269 -14.14 6.76 -16.22
C TRP A 269 -13.37 7.78 -17.07
N LEU A 270 -12.32 8.40 -16.51
CA LEU A 270 -11.45 9.36 -17.22
C LEU A 270 -10.69 8.72 -18.38
N TRP A 271 -10.41 7.41 -18.31
CA TRP A 271 -9.70 6.69 -19.37
C TRP A 271 -10.43 6.66 -20.72
N LYS A 272 -11.73 6.91 -20.72
CA LYS A 272 -12.56 7.01 -21.94
C LYS A 272 -12.17 8.20 -22.82
N TYR A 273 -11.70 9.29 -22.20
CA TYR A 273 -11.35 10.51 -22.92
C TYR A 273 -9.91 10.44 -23.41
N GLU A 274 -9.70 10.76 -24.69
CA GLU A 274 -8.38 10.64 -25.31
C GLU A 274 -7.31 11.52 -24.65
N VAL A 275 -7.68 12.75 -24.26
CA VAL A 275 -6.76 13.68 -23.57
C VAL A 275 -6.28 13.09 -22.25
N THR A 276 -7.19 12.63 -21.40
CA THR A 276 -6.85 12.04 -20.11
C THR A 276 -6.06 10.75 -20.27
N ARG A 277 -6.43 9.91 -21.25
CA ARG A 277 -5.70 8.69 -21.59
C ARG A 277 -4.25 8.99 -22.00
N ARG A 278 -4.01 10.05 -22.78
CA ARG A 278 -2.64 10.49 -23.14
C ARG A 278 -1.85 10.93 -21.92
N ILE A 279 -2.46 11.71 -21.00
CA ILE A 279 -1.84 12.19 -19.78
C ILE A 279 -1.52 11.02 -18.82
N LEU A 280 -2.46 10.11 -18.61
CA LEU A 280 -2.31 8.99 -17.67
C LEU A 280 -1.51 7.82 -18.24
N SER A 281 -1.36 7.71 -19.57
CA SER A 281 -0.72 6.56 -20.21
C SER A 281 0.74 6.32 -19.78
N PRO A 282 1.57 7.32 -19.42
CA PRO A 282 2.91 7.07 -18.91
C PRO A 282 2.92 6.33 -17.57
N LEU A 283 1.91 6.53 -16.72
CA LEU A 283 1.81 5.89 -15.39
C LEU A 283 1.71 4.37 -15.48
N ARG A 284 1.20 3.82 -16.58
CA ARG A 284 1.14 2.37 -16.83
C ARG A 284 2.52 1.70 -16.79
N TYR A 285 3.57 2.43 -17.15
CA TYR A 285 4.93 1.91 -17.13
C TYR A 285 5.43 1.77 -15.70
N ALA A 286 5.19 2.78 -14.86
CA ALA A 286 5.48 2.70 -13.43
C ALA A 286 4.70 1.57 -12.74
N GLY A 287 3.41 1.42 -13.06
CA GLY A 287 2.58 0.33 -12.54
C GLY A 287 3.06 -1.08 -12.96
N ARG A 288 3.65 -1.23 -14.17
CA ARG A 288 4.24 -2.50 -14.61
C ARG A 288 5.56 -2.83 -13.91
N MET A 289 6.19 -1.85 -13.29
CA MET A 289 7.41 -1.96 -12.49
C MET A 289 7.15 -1.60 -11.02
N ALA A 290 5.95 -1.89 -10.51
CA ALA A 290 5.50 -1.45 -9.20
C ALA A 290 6.40 -1.96 -8.06
N LEU A 291 6.80 -3.24 -8.09
CA LEU A 291 7.69 -3.83 -7.08
C LEU A 291 9.09 -3.20 -7.13
N THR A 292 9.65 -3.07 -8.33
CA THR A 292 10.95 -2.40 -8.54
C THR A 292 10.91 -0.95 -8.04
N ASN A 293 9.89 -0.19 -8.44
CA ASN A 293 9.76 1.21 -8.06
C ASN A 293 9.53 1.37 -6.54
N TYR A 294 8.73 0.50 -5.92
CA TYR A 294 8.48 0.51 -4.48
C TYR A 294 9.77 0.31 -3.67
N LEU A 295 10.54 -0.74 -3.98
CA LEU A 295 11.79 -1.00 -3.27
C LEU A 295 12.84 0.07 -3.56
N PHE A 296 12.88 0.58 -4.81
CA PHE A 296 13.81 1.64 -5.18
C PHE A 296 13.51 2.98 -4.49
N GLN A 297 12.23 3.31 -4.25
CA GLN A 297 11.85 4.46 -3.41
C GLN A 297 12.43 4.36 -2.00
N SER A 298 12.40 3.16 -1.41
CA SER A 298 12.99 2.96 -0.09
C SER A 298 14.51 3.07 -0.09
N VAL A 299 15.18 2.58 -1.16
CA VAL A 299 16.62 2.78 -1.33
C VAL A 299 16.97 4.27 -1.43
N ILE A 300 16.21 5.03 -2.23
CA ILE A 300 16.38 6.50 -2.32
C ILE A 300 16.13 7.14 -0.96
N GLY A 301 15.10 6.71 -0.22
CA GLY A 301 14.79 7.21 1.12
C GLY A 301 15.94 6.97 2.11
N VAL A 302 16.51 5.77 2.12
CA VAL A 302 17.70 5.45 2.93
C VAL A 302 18.87 6.36 2.55
N PHE A 303 19.14 6.54 1.26
CA PHE A 303 20.20 7.42 0.78
C PHE A 303 19.98 8.89 1.17
N LEU A 304 18.76 9.40 1.07
CA LEU A 304 18.46 10.79 1.40
C LEU A 304 18.52 11.06 2.92
N PHE A 305 17.97 10.15 3.73
CA PHE A 305 17.65 10.48 5.12
C PHE A 305 18.57 9.85 6.16
N THR A 306 19.41 8.85 5.80
CA THR A 306 20.26 8.18 6.79
C THR A 306 21.73 8.50 6.62
N SER A 307 22.56 8.05 7.59
CA SER A 307 24.03 8.14 7.58
C SER A 307 24.69 7.44 6.37
N PHE A 308 23.97 6.58 5.64
CA PHE A 308 24.49 5.93 4.43
C PHE A 308 24.50 6.84 3.19
N GLY A 309 23.99 8.06 3.33
CA GLY A 309 23.96 9.03 2.23
C GLY A 309 24.01 10.47 2.73
N LEU A 310 22.94 11.23 2.49
CA LEU A 310 22.92 12.67 2.78
C LEU A 310 22.56 13.05 4.21
N GLY A 311 22.05 12.13 5.04
CA GLY A 311 21.72 12.36 6.45
C GLY A 311 20.65 13.43 6.70
N LEU A 312 19.73 13.64 5.75
CA LEU A 312 18.72 14.70 5.80
C LEU A 312 17.50 14.40 6.72
N TYR A 313 17.61 13.42 7.60
CA TYR A 313 16.54 13.06 8.52
C TYR A 313 16.14 14.26 9.38
N GLU A 314 14.84 14.61 9.39
CA GLU A 314 14.23 15.75 10.09
C GLU A 314 14.82 17.13 9.73
N THR A 315 15.48 17.28 8.59
CA THR A 315 16.00 18.58 8.13
C THR A 315 15.12 19.23 7.08
N LEU A 316 14.38 18.42 6.31
CA LEU A 316 13.53 18.91 5.23
C LEU A 316 12.11 19.16 5.75
N SER A 317 11.55 20.30 5.38
CA SER A 317 10.15 20.61 5.70
C SER A 317 9.16 19.68 4.97
N PRO A 318 7.90 19.58 5.42
CA PRO A 318 6.85 18.81 4.75
C PRO A 318 6.66 19.19 3.29
N SER A 319 6.69 20.48 2.94
CA SER A 319 6.55 20.95 1.57
C SER A 319 7.75 20.57 0.70
N GLN A 320 8.97 20.70 1.21
CA GLN A 320 10.19 20.27 0.52
C GLN A 320 10.20 18.76 0.30
N THR A 321 9.83 17.98 1.32
CA THR A 321 9.72 16.52 1.22
C THR A 321 8.70 16.10 0.16
N LEU A 322 7.56 16.80 0.09
CA LEU A 322 6.53 16.54 -0.93
C LEU A 322 7.05 16.82 -2.35
N ILE A 323 7.74 17.94 -2.56
CA ILE A 323 8.34 18.28 -3.86
C ILE A 323 9.34 17.21 -4.28
N ILE A 324 10.24 16.80 -3.39
CA ILE A 324 11.23 15.74 -3.65
C ILE A 324 10.53 14.43 -4.01
N ALA A 325 9.48 14.05 -3.28
CA ALA A 325 8.71 12.84 -3.57
C ALA A 325 8.07 12.88 -4.96
N ILE A 326 7.51 14.02 -5.37
CA ILE A 326 6.94 14.22 -6.70
C ILE A 326 8.05 14.10 -7.77
N LEU A 327 9.19 14.74 -7.58
CA LEU A 327 10.33 14.66 -8.52
C LEU A 327 10.83 13.22 -8.67
N ILE A 328 11.01 12.50 -7.56
CA ILE A 328 11.39 11.07 -7.58
C ILE A 328 10.37 10.26 -8.37
N PHE A 329 9.08 10.47 -8.13
CA PHE A 329 8.03 9.75 -8.85
C PHE A 329 8.04 10.04 -10.35
N VAL A 330 8.19 11.30 -10.77
CA VAL A 330 8.31 11.67 -12.18
C VAL A 330 9.51 10.98 -12.83
N VAL A 331 10.67 11.01 -12.18
CA VAL A 331 11.88 10.31 -12.65
C VAL A 331 11.62 8.80 -12.77
N GLN A 332 10.97 8.19 -11.80
CA GLN A 332 10.62 6.76 -11.85
C GLN A 332 9.69 6.42 -13.02
N VAL A 333 8.70 7.27 -13.32
CA VAL A 333 7.81 7.09 -14.49
C VAL A 333 8.62 7.14 -15.79
N LEU A 334 9.53 8.11 -15.93
CA LEU A 334 10.38 8.26 -17.12
C LEU A 334 11.34 7.08 -17.26
N LEU A 335 12.02 6.69 -16.19
CA LEU A 335 12.92 5.53 -16.17
C LEU A 335 12.18 4.23 -16.46
N SER A 336 10.98 4.04 -15.88
CA SER A 336 10.16 2.85 -16.14
C SER A 336 9.72 2.77 -17.60
N ARG A 337 9.36 3.92 -18.19
CA ARG A 337 9.05 3.99 -19.64
C ARG A 337 10.25 3.64 -20.48
N TRP A 338 11.41 4.24 -20.20
CA TRP A 338 12.66 3.97 -20.91
C TRP A 338 13.06 2.50 -20.79
N TRP A 339 13.09 1.94 -19.56
CA TRP A 339 13.44 0.54 -19.31
C TRP A 339 12.55 -0.43 -20.11
N LEU A 340 11.23 -0.22 -20.06
CA LEU A 340 10.26 -1.09 -20.71
C LEU A 340 10.23 -0.93 -22.25
N THR A 341 11.03 -0.06 -22.86
CA THR A 341 11.29 -0.10 -24.32
C THR A 341 12.17 -1.28 -24.71
N PHE A 342 13.11 -1.64 -23.85
CA PHE A 342 14.11 -2.70 -24.11
C PHE A 342 13.75 -4.02 -23.44
N PHE A 343 13.09 -3.96 -22.28
CA PHE A 343 12.81 -5.10 -21.42
C PHE A 343 11.31 -5.38 -21.29
N ARG A 344 10.97 -6.65 -21.02
CA ARG A 344 9.56 -7.09 -20.84
C ARG A 344 9.01 -6.78 -19.45
N TYR A 345 9.87 -6.86 -18.43
CA TYR A 345 9.55 -6.76 -17.02
C TYR A 345 10.52 -5.78 -16.34
N GLY A 346 10.13 -5.23 -15.20
CA GLY A 346 11.08 -4.59 -14.29
C GLY A 346 12.05 -5.63 -13.71
N PRO A 347 13.23 -5.21 -13.20
CA PRO A 347 14.23 -6.13 -12.68
C PRO A 347 13.70 -7.06 -11.58
N LEU A 348 13.03 -6.52 -10.57
CA LEU A 348 12.53 -7.31 -9.45
C LEU A 348 11.27 -8.12 -9.82
N GLU A 349 10.42 -7.59 -10.69
CA GLU A 349 9.30 -8.35 -11.27
C GLU A 349 9.79 -9.55 -12.08
N TRP A 350 10.90 -9.41 -12.79
CA TRP A 350 11.51 -10.51 -13.53
C TRP A 350 12.03 -11.60 -12.60
N ILE A 351 12.81 -11.24 -11.58
CA ILE A 351 13.31 -12.19 -10.57
C ILE A 351 12.15 -12.93 -9.92
N TRP A 352 11.11 -12.19 -9.46
CA TRP A 352 9.93 -12.76 -8.83
C TRP A 352 9.19 -13.74 -9.75
N ARG A 353 9.08 -13.41 -11.05
CA ARG A 353 8.47 -14.29 -12.06
C ARG A 353 9.31 -15.53 -12.30
N CYS A 354 10.60 -15.42 -12.53
CA CYS A 354 11.50 -16.55 -12.72
C CYS A 354 11.40 -17.54 -11.54
N PHE A 355 11.41 -17.03 -10.32
CA PHE A 355 11.22 -17.82 -9.11
C PHE A 355 9.84 -18.51 -9.07
N SER A 356 8.76 -17.79 -9.40
CA SER A 356 7.39 -18.32 -9.38
C SER A 356 7.17 -19.45 -10.40
N TYR A 357 7.70 -19.27 -11.63
CA TYR A 357 7.56 -20.23 -12.73
C TYR A 357 8.63 -21.34 -12.71
N ARG A 358 9.70 -21.19 -11.91
CA ARG A 358 10.89 -22.06 -11.94
C ARG A 358 11.58 -22.10 -13.31
N GLU A 359 11.54 -21.02 -14.03
CA GLU A 359 12.07 -20.90 -15.38
C GLU A 359 12.74 -19.53 -15.54
N ILE A 360 13.89 -19.49 -16.22
CA ILE A 360 14.55 -18.23 -16.55
C ILE A 360 13.85 -17.61 -17.76
N LEU A 361 12.93 -16.70 -17.50
CA LEU A 361 12.16 -16.01 -18.52
C LEU A 361 13.05 -15.03 -19.30
N SER A 362 12.82 -14.90 -20.62
CA SER A 362 13.51 -13.89 -21.41
C SER A 362 13.18 -12.47 -20.92
N LEU A 363 14.20 -11.76 -20.43
CA LEU A 363 14.07 -10.37 -19.97
C LEU A 363 13.99 -9.39 -21.14
N ARG A 364 14.78 -9.59 -22.20
CA ARG A 364 14.82 -8.70 -23.38
C ARG A 364 13.59 -8.89 -24.27
N ARG A 365 13.15 -7.79 -24.87
CA ARG A 365 12.14 -7.85 -25.94
C ARG A 365 12.82 -8.33 -27.22
N VAL A 366 12.35 -9.41 -27.79
CA VAL A 366 12.72 -9.79 -29.17
C VAL A 366 11.99 -8.85 -30.11
N LYS A 367 12.70 -8.07 -30.92
CA LYS A 367 12.10 -7.37 -32.05
C LYS A 367 11.68 -8.43 -33.06
N ILE A 368 10.40 -8.71 -33.16
CA ILE A 368 9.85 -9.48 -34.27
C ILE A 368 10.09 -8.58 -35.50
N LYS A 369 11.04 -8.95 -36.36
CA LYS A 369 11.11 -8.37 -37.70
C LYS A 369 9.80 -8.74 -38.40
N THR A 370 8.93 -7.76 -38.60
CA THR A 370 7.76 -7.93 -39.45
C THR A 370 8.32 -8.21 -40.85
N ILE A 371 8.27 -9.48 -41.26
CA ILE A 371 8.50 -9.85 -42.65
C ILE A 371 7.27 -9.31 -43.37
N GLN A 372 7.43 -8.15 -44.01
CA GLN A 372 6.48 -7.68 -44.99
C GLN A 372 6.54 -8.70 -46.15
N ARG A 373 5.45 -9.46 -46.27
CA ARG A 373 5.12 -10.17 -47.50
C ARG A 373 4.06 -9.39 -48.26
#